data_8320ca5be504f698390ea05da36da9c0
#
_entry.id   8320ca5be504f698390ea05da36da9c0
#
_cell.length_a   1.000
_cell.length_b   1.000
_cell.length_c   1.000
_cell.angle_alpha   90.00
_cell.angle_beta   90.00
_cell.angle_gamma   90.00
#
_symmetry.space_group_name_H-M   'P 1'
#
loop_
_entity.id
_entity.type
_entity.pdbx_description
1 polymer ?
#
loop_
_entity_poly.entity_id
_entity_poly.type
_entity_poly.pdbx_seq_one_letter_code
_entity_poly.pdbx_strand_id
1 'polypeptide(L)'
;MIQRLVLGIVLLTGSLTMAATFSKENVRVHRLNNGLKVLLFEDHTIPNIAYYTFFRVGSRNERPGLTGVSHFIEHMMFNGSAHVKPGELDQIMEYHGGSNNAYTSDDVTAYTDWFPSAAAEKMIALEADRMQGCLFDPQVLESERGVVASERRLSVENDNESLLMESVRATAIMAHPYHWDVIGWMSDIQSWKREEILAYYRQFYAPNNAVVVAVGDFKADAMIQLIERHYGA
;
A
#
# COMPACT_ATOMS: atom_id res chain seq x y z
N MET A 1 -31.43 -31.66 -62.89
CA MET A 1 -30.81 -30.44 -62.37
C MET A 1 -30.58 -30.66 -60.88
N ILE A 2 -29.36 -31.10 -60.53
CA ILE A 2 -29.03 -31.43 -59.13
C ILE A 2 -28.18 -30.27 -58.60
N GLN A 3 -28.73 -29.50 -57.69
CA GLN A 3 -28.04 -28.41 -56.98
C GLN A 3 -27.13 -29.00 -55.90
N ARG A 4 -25.82 -28.81 -56.03
CA ARG A 4 -24.83 -29.19 -54.99
C ARG A 4 -24.77 -28.07 -53.95
N LEU A 5 -25.19 -28.42 -52.73
CA LEU A 5 -25.03 -27.58 -51.56
C LEU A 5 -23.57 -27.70 -51.07
N VAL A 6 -22.80 -26.65 -51.17
CA VAL A 6 -21.43 -26.58 -50.58
C VAL A 6 -21.56 -26.08 -49.16
N LEU A 7 -21.35 -26.97 -48.20
CA LEU A 7 -21.32 -26.62 -46.76
C LEU A 7 -19.91 -26.12 -46.42
N GLY A 8 -19.76 -24.82 -46.27
CA GLY A 8 -18.51 -24.21 -45.80
C GLY A 8 -18.35 -24.39 -44.27
N ILE A 9 -17.37 -25.20 -43.87
CA ILE A 9 -16.97 -25.34 -42.48
C ILE A 9 -16.07 -24.15 -42.16
N VAL A 10 -16.59 -23.19 -41.36
CA VAL A 10 -15.77 -22.12 -40.76
C VAL A 10 -15.08 -22.69 -39.50
N LEU A 11 -13.80 -22.98 -39.62
CA LEU A 11 -12.95 -23.32 -38.48
C LEU A 11 -12.68 -22.02 -37.70
N LEU A 12 -13.43 -21.82 -36.62
CA LEU A 12 -13.08 -20.84 -35.61
C LEU A 12 -11.86 -21.37 -34.84
N THR A 13 -10.67 -20.92 -35.21
CA THR A 13 -9.47 -21.06 -34.37
C THR A 13 -9.57 -20.06 -33.22
N GLY A 14 -10.30 -20.43 -32.18
CA GLY A 14 -10.25 -19.73 -30.92
C GLY A 14 -8.85 -19.89 -30.34
N SER A 15 -8.08 -18.81 -30.28
CA SER A 15 -6.87 -18.77 -29.48
C SER A 15 -7.30 -18.94 -28.03
N LEU A 16 -7.08 -20.12 -27.46
CA LEU A 16 -7.15 -20.35 -26.02
C LEU A 16 -6.01 -19.52 -25.40
N THR A 17 -6.31 -18.31 -24.97
CA THR A 17 -5.46 -17.60 -24.02
C THR A 17 -5.50 -18.40 -22.73
N MET A 18 -4.49 -19.23 -22.50
CA MET A 18 -4.30 -19.86 -21.19
C MET A 18 -4.05 -18.73 -20.19
N ALA A 19 -4.91 -18.61 -19.20
CA ALA A 19 -4.64 -17.78 -18.04
C ALA A 19 -3.26 -18.16 -17.49
N ALA A 20 -2.44 -17.17 -17.19
CA ALA A 20 -1.10 -17.41 -16.64
C ALA A 20 -1.24 -18.19 -15.34
N THR A 21 -0.77 -19.43 -15.33
CA THR A 21 -0.79 -20.22 -14.10
C THR A 21 0.24 -19.61 -13.15
N PHE A 22 -0.21 -19.15 -11.98
CA PHE A 22 0.69 -18.63 -10.95
C PHE A 22 1.72 -19.71 -10.58
N SER A 23 2.99 -19.42 -10.84
CA SER A 23 4.13 -20.25 -10.45
C SER A 23 5.20 -19.32 -9.88
N LYS A 24 5.87 -19.77 -8.83
CA LYS A 24 6.99 -19.04 -8.23
C LYS A 24 8.10 -18.71 -9.24
N GLU A 25 8.27 -19.55 -10.23
CA GLU A 25 9.28 -19.40 -11.29
C GLU A 25 8.94 -18.23 -12.24
N ASN A 26 7.66 -17.85 -12.32
CA ASN A 26 7.19 -16.74 -13.16
C ASN A 26 7.28 -15.39 -12.43
N VAL A 27 7.63 -15.38 -11.13
CA VAL A 27 7.83 -14.14 -10.38
C VAL A 27 9.24 -13.61 -10.62
N ARG A 28 9.33 -12.47 -11.29
CA ARG A 28 10.60 -11.78 -11.48
C ARG A 28 10.92 -10.97 -10.22
N VAL A 29 12.11 -11.20 -9.66
CA VAL A 29 12.62 -10.47 -8.49
C VAL A 29 13.70 -9.51 -8.96
N HIS A 30 13.55 -8.22 -8.65
CA HIS A 30 14.53 -7.19 -8.91
C HIS A 30 14.84 -6.39 -7.64
N ARG A 31 16.02 -5.78 -7.56
CA ARG A 31 16.41 -4.93 -6.44
C ARG A 31 17.11 -3.68 -6.98
N LEU A 32 16.57 -2.52 -6.62
CA LEU A 32 17.18 -1.23 -6.95
C LEU A 32 18.45 -0.99 -6.12
N ASN A 33 19.29 -0.06 -6.58
CA ASN A 33 20.52 0.33 -5.89
C ASN A 33 20.30 0.90 -4.48
N ASN A 34 19.16 1.56 -4.25
CA ASN A 34 18.75 2.07 -2.93
C ASN A 34 18.15 0.99 -2.01
N GLY A 35 18.13 -0.27 -2.45
CA GLY A 35 17.71 -1.42 -1.66
C GLY A 35 16.22 -1.81 -1.82
N LEU A 36 15.40 -1.03 -2.54
CA LEU A 36 14.01 -1.37 -2.81
C LEU A 36 13.92 -2.73 -3.52
N LYS A 37 13.15 -3.65 -2.96
CA LYS A 37 12.86 -4.94 -3.57
C LYS A 37 11.60 -4.86 -4.38
N VAL A 38 11.63 -5.36 -5.61
CA VAL A 38 10.50 -5.39 -6.54
C VAL A 38 10.19 -6.83 -6.92
N LEU A 39 8.92 -7.20 -6.84
CA LEU A 39 8.38 -8.48 -7.27
C LEU A 39 7.38 -8.24 -8.40
N LEU A 40 7.57 -8.85 -9.56
CA LEU A 40 6.76 -8.65 -10.74
C LEU A 40 6.17 -9.97 -11.22
N PHE A 41 4.88 -9.96 -11.54
CA PHE A 41 4.20 -11.06 -12.20
C PHE A 41 3.37 -10.52 -13.35
N GLU A 42 3.72 -10.92 -14.60
CA GLU A 42 2.99 -10.53 -15.81
C GLU A 42 1.70 -11.37 -15.93
N ASP A 43 0.55 -10.70 -15.99
CA ASP A 43 -0.75 -11.29 -16.28
C ASP A 43 -1.51 -10.39 -17.25
N HIS A 44 -1.62 -10.83 -18.48
CA HIS A 44 -2.26 -10.08 -19.58
C HIS A 44 -3.74 -10.43 -19.76
N THR A 45 -4.37 -11.05 -18.76
CA THR A 45 -5.78 -11.50 -18.84
C THR A 45 -6.74 -10.32 -18.91
N ILE A 46 -6.44 -9.25 -18.15
CA ILE A 46 -7.19 -7.99 -18.15
C ILE A 46 -6.19 -6.82 -18.16
N PRO A 47 -6.53 -5.66 -18.79
CA PRO A 47 -5.62 -4.51 -18.89
C PRO A 47 -5.56 -3.71 -17.59
N ASN A 48 -5.20 -4.37 -16.49
CA ASN A 48 -5.15 -3.79 -15.15
C ASN A 48 -3.88 -4.20 -14.41
N ILE A 49 -3.50 -3.41 -13.39
CA ILE A 49 -2.35 -3.68 -12.54
C ILE A 49 -2.79 -3.56 -11.09
N ALA A 50 -2.46 -4.57 -10.27
CA ALA A 50 -2.40 -4.48 -8.83
C ALA A 50 -0.97 -4.07 -8.44
N TYR A 51 -0.83 -2.95 -7.75
CA TYR A 51 0.46 -2.40 -7.34
C TYR A 51 0.48 -2.16 -5.84
N TYR A 52 1.25 -2.97 -5.12
CA TYR A 52 1.27 -2.95 -3.67
C TYR A 52 2.66 -2.57 -3.17
N THR A 53 2.68 -1.63 -2.22
CA THR A 53 3.90 -1.24 -1.52
C THR A 53 3.81 -1.68 -0.06
N PHE A 54 4.69 -2.58 0.35
CA PHE A 54 4.78 -3.09 1.73
C PHE A 54 6.00 -2.50 2.42
N PHE A 55 5.78 -1.84 3.55
CA PHE A 55 6.86 -1.45 4.48
C PHE A 55 6.94 -2.47 5.61
N ARG A 56 8.17 -2.91 5.94
CA ARG A 56 8.42 -3.85 7.04
C ARG A 56 8.40 -3.11 8.37
N VAL A 57 7.27 -2.49 8.67
CA VAL A 57 7.04 -1.71 9.88
C VAL A 57 5.56 -1.77 10.24
N GLY A 58 5.28 -1.90 11.51
CA GLY A 58 3.94 -1.91 12.08
C GLY A 58 4.01 -1.66 13.57
N SER A 59 2.95 -1.92 14.31
CA SER A 59 2.87 -1.57 15.74
C SER A 59 3.97 -2.22 16.58
N ARG A 60 4.51 -3.37 16.19
CA ARG A 60 5.63 -4.02 16.90
C ARG A 60 6.93 -3.21 16.90
N ASN A 61 7.11 -2.28 15.98
CA ASN A 61 8.31 -1.45 15.86
C ASN A 61 8.23 -0.19 16.74
N GLU A 62 7.08 0.03 17.33
CA GLU A 62 6.79 1.18 18.18
C GLU A 62 7.33 1.00 19.61
N ARG A 63 7.17 2.02 20.43
CA ARG A 63 7.54 2.01 21.84
C ARG A 63 6.48 2.73 22.67
N PRO A 64 6.40 2.49 24.00
CA PRO A 64 5.57 3.29 24.89
C PRO A 64 5.84 4.79 24.72
N GLY A 65 4.79 5.59 24.68
CA GLY A 65 4.82 7.02 24.37
C GLY A 65 4.71 7.33 22.87
N LEU A 66 4.78 6.28 21.99
CA LEU A 66 4.69 6.43 20.54
C LEU A 66 3.87 5.30 19.90
N THR A 67 2.99 4.65 20.66
CA THR A 67 2.11 3.61 20.13
C THR A 67 1.07 4.19 19.18
N GLY A 68 0.73 3.45 18.10
CA GLY A 68 -0.18 3.91 17.07
C GLY A 68 0.46 4.78 15.98
N VAL A 69 1.76 5.08 16.07
CA VAL A 69 2.44 5.97 15.12
C VAL A 69 2.53 5.37 13.72
N SER A 70 2.60 4.05 13.58
CA SER A 70 2.63 3.39 12.25
C SER A 70 1.31 3.59 11.52
N HIS A 71 0.19 3.40 12.21
CA HIS A 71 -1.15 3.67 11.69
C HIS A 71 -1.36 5.16 11.39
N PHE A 72 -0.89 6.03 12.27
CA PHE A 72 -0.94 7.47 12.03
C PHE A 72 -0.14 7.90 10.79
N ILE A 73 1.03 7.31 10.54
CA ILE A 73 1.81 7.59 9.33
C ILE A 73 1.08 7.07 8.09
N GLU A 74 0.39 5.93 8.17
CA GLU A 74 -0.48 5.47 7.09
C GLU A 74 -1.46 6.58 6.69
N HIS A 75 -2.21 7.16 7.65
CA HIS A 75 -3.11 8.29 7.41
C HIS A 75 -2.39 9.50 6.81
N MET A 76 -1.25 9.88 7.36
CA MET A 76 -0.49 11.03 6.90
C MET A 76 0.01 10.89 5.47
N MET A 77 0.29 9.68 5.01
CA MET A 77 0.75 9.43 3.64
C MET A 77 -0.37 9.63 2.58
N PHE A 78 -1.62 9.80 2.97
CA PHE A 78 -2.71 10.27 2.10
C PHE A 78 -2.90 11.79 2.17
N ASN A 79 -2.25 12.44 3.12
CA ASN A 79 -2.48 13.84 3.47
C ASN A 79 -1.42 14.80 2.89
N GLY A 80 -0.92 14.48 1.69
CA GLY A 80 -0.07 15.36 0.90
C GLY A 80 1.41 14.98 0.89
N SER A 81 2.01 15.26 -0.24
CA SER A 81 3.41 15.02 -0.55
C SER A 81 4.03 16.23 -1.26
N ALA A 82 5.28 16.13 -1.71
CA ALA A 82 5.99 17.24 -2.34
C ALA A 82 5.26 17.81 -3.57
N HIS A 83 4.53 16.95 -4.33
CA HIS A 83 3.89 17.33 -5.60
C HIS A 83 2.38 17.09 -5.60
N VAL A 84 1.80 16.60 -4.51
CA VAL A 84 0.37 16.25 -4.41
C VAL A 84 -0.20 16.84 -3.12
N LYS A 85 -1.32 17.57 -3.24
CA LYS A 85 -2.00 18.17 -2.09
C LYS A 85 -2.86 17.16 -1.34
N PRO A 86 -3.23 17.45 -0.09
CA PRO A 86 -4.20 16.62 0.66
C PRO A 86 -5.48 16.37 -0.15
N GLY A 87 -5.91 15.10 -0.26
CA GLY A 87 -7.09 14.68 -1.02
C GLY A 87 -6.94 14.66 -2.54
N GLU A 88 -5.83 15.13 -3.09
CA GLU A 88 -5.59 15.15 -4.54
C GLU A 88 -5.16 13.76 -5.07
N LEU A 89 -4.50 12.95 -4.24
CA LEU A 89 -4.07 11.60 -4.64
C LEU A 89 -5.27 10.75 -5.06
N ASP A 90 -6.31 10.70 -4.25
CA ASP A 90 -7.53 9.93 -4.52
C ASP A 90 -8.24 10.44 -5.77
N GLN A 91 -8.35 11.76 -5.93
CA GLN A 91 -8.96 12.37 -7.11
C GLN A 91 -8.22 12.00 -8.40
N ILE A 92 -6.88 12.01 -8.38
CA ILE A 92 -6.07 11.61 -9.54
C ILE A 92 -6.22 10.12 -9.80
N MET A 93 -6.21 9.28 -8.76
CA MET A 93 -6.38 7.83 -8.85
C MET A 93 -7.73 7.50 -9.50
N GLU A 94 -8.82 8.07 -8.97
CA GLU A 94 -10.19 7.88 -9.48
C GLU A 94 -10.35 8.40 -10.91
N TYR A 95 -9.81 9.60 -11.21
CA TYR A 95 -9.86 10.16 -12.58
C TYR A 95 -9.24 9.24 -13.62
N HIS A 96 -8.21 8.50 -13.25
CA HIS A 96 -7.56 7.51 -14.13
C HIS A 96 -8.19 6.10 -14.05
N GLY A 97 -9.30 5.94 -13.33
CA GLY A 97 -10.02 4.67 -13.18
C GLY A 97 -9.35 3.70 -12.22
N GLY A 98 -8.49 4.21 -11.34
CA GLY A 98 -7.87 3.45 -10.27
C GLY A 98 -8.62 3.55 -8.95
N SER A 99 -8.19 2.75 -8.00
CA SER A 99 -8.60 2.82 -6.59
C SER A 99 -7.40 2.48 -5.71
N ASN A 100 -7.38 3.03 -4.51
CA ASN A 100 -6.34 2.76 -3.52
C ASN A 100 -6.95 2.42 -2.17
N ASN A 101 -6.15 1.79 -1.33
CA ASN A 101 -6.40 1.61 0.09
C ASN A 101 -5.07 1.39 0.81
N ALA A 102 -5.10 1.35 2.14
CA ALA A 102 -3.96 0.96 2.95
C ALA A 102 -4.41 0.19 4.19
N TYR A 103 -3.48 -0.46 4.84
CA TYR A 103 -3.68 -1.02 6.17
C TYR A 103 -2.37 -1.13 6.94
N THR A 104 -2.46 -0.98 8.24
CA THR A 104 -1.37 -1.26 9.18
C THR A 104 -1.71 -2.48 10.03
N SER A 105 -0.73 -3.33 10.24
CA SER A 105 -0.80 -4.47 11.15
C SER A 105 0.32 -4.41 12.19
N ASP A 106 0.47 -5.45 12.99
CA ASP A 106 1.60 -5.54 13.92
C ASP A 106 2.96 -5.50 13.20
N ASP A 107 3.06 -6.09 12.00
CA ASP A 107 4.33 -6.38 11.33
C ASP A 107 4.56 -5.57 10.05
N VAL A 108 3.51 -5.04 9.45
CA VAL A 108 3.58 -4.43 8.12
C VAL A 108 2.58 -3.28 7.98
N THR A 109 3.01 -2.24 7.26
CA THR A 109 2.11 -1.22 6.68
C THR A 109 2.11 -1.41 5.18
N ALA A 110 0.93 -1.52 4.58
CA ALA A 110 0.76 -1.79 3.16
C ALA A 110 -0.13 -0.75 2.49
N TYR A 111 0.26 -0.30 1.30
CA TYR A 111 -0.52 0.52 0.40
C TYR A 111 -0.87 -0.32 -0.81
N THR A 112 -2.15 -0.31 -1.21
CA THR A 112 -2.69 -1.25 -2.19
C THR A 112 -3.44 -0.49 -3.25
N ASP A 113 -2.92 -0.48 -4.46
CA ASP A 113 -3.49 0.24 -5.59
C ASP A 113 -3.96 -0.73 -6.67
N TRP A 114 -5.04 -0.34 -7.34
CA TRP A 114 -5.56 -0.98 -8.54
C TRP A 114 -5.78 0.08 -9.60
N PHE A 115 -5.24 -0.11 -10.80
CA PHE A 115 -5.39 0.86 -11.87
C PHE A 115 -5.23 0.22 -13.25
N PRO A 116 -5.85 0.80 -14.31
CA PRO A 116 -5.63 0.38 -15.68
C PRO A 116 -4.15 0.49 -16.07
N SER A 117 -3.66 -0.49 -16.83
CA SER A 117 -2.25 -0.53 -17.28
C SER A 117 -1.82 0.74 -18.01
N ALA A 118 -2.74 1.41 -18.73
CA ALA A 118 -2.49 2.70 -19.37
C ALA A 118 -2.15 3.84 -18.39
N ALA A 119 -2.53 3.74 -17.12
CA ALA A 119 -2.25 4.73 -16.09
C ALA A 119 -0.96 4.47 -15.30
N ALA A 120 -0.25 3.38 -15.59
CA ALA A 120 0.87 2.89 -14.77
C ALA A 120 1.93 3.95 -14.48
N GLU A 121 2.38 4.72 -15.47
CA GLU A 121 3.40 5.76 -15.27
C GLU A 121 2.94 6.81 -14.25
N LYS A 122 1.69 7.28 -14.37
CA LYS A 122 1.16 8.30 -13.46
C LYS A 122 0.99 7.76 -12.05
N MET A 123 0.46 6.54 -11.88
CA MET A 123 0.21 5.93 -10.58
C MET A 123 1.52 5.62 -9.85
N ILE A 124 2.49 5.05 -10.55
CA ILE A 124 3.82 4.75 -9.97
C ILE A 124 4.57 6.03 -9.57
N ALA A 125 4.42 7.10 -10.35
CA ALA A 125 4.97 8.41 -9.97
C ALA A 125 4.34 8.96 -8.68
N LEU A 126 3.01 8.82 -8.51
CA LEU A 126 2.30 9.23 -7.29
C LEU A 126 2.76 8.43 -6.07
N GLU A 127 2.88 7.11 -6.22
CA GLU A 127 3.33 6.23 -5.14
C GLU A 127 4.78 6.53 -4.71
N ALA A 128 5.66 6.79 -5.67
CA ALA A 128 7.03 7.19 -5.37
C ALA A 128 7.09 8.56 -4.66
N ASP A 129 6.28 9.52 -5.08
CA ASP A 129 6.18 10.83 -4.44
C ASP A 129 5.64 10.72 -3.00
N ARG A 130 4.63 9.89 -2.77
CA ARG A 130 4.10 9.59 -1.45
C ARG A 130 5.18 9.01 -0.52
N MET A 131 5.95 8.02 -1.01
CA MET A 131 7.02 7.38 -0.23
C MET A 131 8.15 8.34 0.15
N GLN A 132 8.53 9.25 -0.75
CA GLN A 132 9.73 10.08 -0.60
C GLN A 132 9.42 11.48 -0.06
N GLY A 133 8.21 11.97 -0.31
CA GLY A 133 7.85 13.37 -0.19
C GLY A 133 6.73 13.69 0.81
N CYS A 134 6.32 12.76 1.68
CA CYS A 134 5.28 13.02 2.67
C CYS A 134 5.63 14.24 3.55
N LEU A 135 4.73 15.24 3.60
CA LEU A 135 5.05 16.57 4.15
C LEU A 135 4.90 16.66 5.67
N PHE A 136 3.99 15.91 6.27
CA PHE A 136 3.63 16.03 7.70
C PHE A 136 3.40 17.51 8.09
N ASP A 137 2.59 18.22 7.31
CA ASP A 137 2.23 19.60 7.62
C ASP A 137 1.65 19.70 9.04
N PRO A 138 2.08 20.66 9.87
CA PRO A 138 1.67 20.74 11.27
C PRO A 138 0.15 20.88 11.46
N GLN A 139 -0.55 21.61 10.58
CA GLN A 139 -2.01 21.81 10.72
C GLN A 139 -2.76 20.54 10.30
N VAL A 140 -2.32 19.91 9.22
CA VAL A 140 -2.87 18.63 8.75
C VAL A 140 -2.64 17.53 9.78
N LEU A 141 -1.44 17.47 10.38
CA LEU A 141 -1.08 16.51 11.41
C LEU A 141 -2.01 16.63 12.63
N GLU A 142 -2.29 17.84 13.11
CA GLU A 142 -3.19 18.02 14.25
C GLU A 142 -4.65 17.70 13.90
N SER A 143 -5.09 17.99 12.69
CA SER A 143 -6.41 17.56 12.22
C SER A 143 -6.51 16.04 12.18
N GLU A 144 -5.52 15.37 11.61
CA GLU A 144 -5.48 13.92 11.46
C GLU A 144 -5.33 13.19 12.81
N ARG A 145 -4.62 13.76 13.76
CA ARG A 145 -4.61 13.31 15.17
C ARG A 145 -6.03 13.22 15.74
N GLY A 146 -6.87 14.22 15.46
CA GLY A 146 -8.29 14.23 15.83
C GLY A 146 -9.09 13.11 15.19
N VAL A 147 -8.79 12.79 13.93
CA VAL A 147 -9.43 11.69 13.19
C VAL A 147 -9.07 10.35 13.83
N VAL A 148 -7.77 10.06 14.04
CA VAL A 148 -7.32 8.80 14.66
C VAL A 148 -7.82 8.67 16.09
N ALA A 149 -7.85 9.76 16.87
CA ALA A 149 -8.44 9.73 18.20
C ALA A 149 -9.95 9.41 18.18
N SER A 150 -10.67 9.88 17.17
CA SER A 150 -12.09 9.57 16.99
C SER A 150 -12.31 8.13 16.53
N GLU A 151 -11.47 7.65 15.62
CA GLU A 151 -11.47 6.27 15.19
C GLU A 151 -11.22 5.31 16.35
N ARG A 152 -10.23 5.59 17.22
CA ARG A 152 -10.00 4.78 18.42
C ARG A 152 -11.21 4.73 19.32
N ARG A 153 -11.90 5.88 19.54
CA ARG A 153 -13.14 5.86 20.32
C ARG A 153 -14.20 4.98 19.70
N LEU A 154 -14.35 5.02 18.38
CA LEU A 154 -15.37 4.24 17.69
C LEU A 154 -15.05 2.74 17.64
N SER A 155 -13.79 2.40 17.29
CA SER A 155 -13.38 1.03 17.02
C SER A 155 -12.94 0.25 18.27
N VAL A 156 -12.52 0.94 19.33
CA VAL A 156 -12.02 0.30 20.57
C VAL A 156 -12.84 0.73 21.78
N GLU A 157 -12.89 2.03 22.11
CA GLU A 157 -13.43 2.47 23.41
C GLU A 157 -14.94 2.33 23.52
N ASN A 158 -15.68 2.39 22.41
CA ASN A 158 -17.12 2.21 22.35
C ASN A 158 -17.53 0.77 21.98
N ASP A 159 -16.59 -0.14 21.82
CA ASP A 159 -16.85 -1.55 21.50
C ASP A 159 -16.34 -2.46 22.63
N ASN A 160 -17.25 -3.19 23.26
CA ASN A 160 -16.93 -4.03 24.42
C ASN A 160 -16.02 -5.22 24.08
N GLU A 161 -16.12 -5.76 22.86
CA GLU A 161 -15.29 -6.86 22.41
C GLU A 161 -13.85 -6.39 22.17
N SER A 162 -13.68 -5.26 21.50
CA SER A 162 -12.39 -4.63 21.25
C SER A 162 -11.69 -4.22 22.55
N LEU A 163 -12.40 -3.63 23.51
CA LEU A 163 -11.88 -3.32 24.85
C LEU A 163 -11.41 -4.58 25.60
N LEU A 164 -12.19 -5.66 25.52
CA LEU A 164 -11.82 -6.93 26.12
C LEU A 164 -10.56 -7.49 25.47
N MET A 165 -10.50 -7.51 24.14
CA MET A 165 -9.36 -8.03 23.39
C MET A 165 -8.10 -7.19 23.63
N GLU A 166 -8.19 -5.86 23.67
CA GLU A 166 -7.07 -4.99 24.05
C GLU A 166 -6.56 -5.31 25.46
N SER A 167 -7.46 -5.48 26.44
CA SER A 167 -7.09 -5.82 27.81
C SER A 167 -6.44 -7.19 27.93
N VAL A 168 -6.96 -8.19 27.19
CA VAL A 168 -6.39 -9.55 27.11
C VAL A 168 -4.99 -9.49 26.51
N ARG A 169 -4.82 -8.79 25.39
CA ARG A 169 -3.54 -8.63 24.71
C ARG A 169 -2.51 -7.95 25.61
N ALA A 170 -2.89 -6.83 26.23
CA ALA A 170 -2.05 -6.09 27.14
C ALA A 170 -1.62 -6.88 28.40
N THR A 171 -2.45 -7.81 28.85
CA THR A 171 -2.17 -8.63 30.03
C THR A 171 -1.37 -9.90 29.68
N ALA A 172 -1.71 -10.55 28.56
CA ALA A 172 -1.10 -11.81 28.18
C ALA A 172 0.31 -11.63 27.59
N ILE A 173 0.56 -10.52 26.91
CA ILE A 173 1.84 -10.24 26.21
C ILE A 173 2.57 -9.13 26.97
N MET A 174 3.29 -9.49 28.04
CA MET A 174 3.93 -8.49 28.93
C MET A 174 5.19 -7.83 28.34
N ALA A 175 5.99 -8.57 27.56
CA ALA A 175 7.32 -8.13 27.14
C ALA A 175 7.44 -7.88 25.63
N HIS A 176 6.61 -8.53 24.80
CA HIS A 176 6.66 -8.35 23.35
C HIS A 176 5.85 -7.11 22.90
N PRO A 177 6.29 -6.37 21.88
CA PRO A 177 5.56 -5.21 21.37
C PRO A 177 4.15 -5.49 20.82
N TYR A 178 3.73 -6.73 20.67
CA TYR A 178 2.33 -7.10 20.43
C TYR A 178 1.41 -6.84 21.62
N HIS A 179 1.94 -6.22 22.66
CA HIS A 179 1.25 -5.82 23.88
C HIS A 179 0.15 -4.76 23.64
N TRP A 180 0.35 -3.82 22.71
CA TRP A 180 -0.64 -2.80 22.36
C TRP A 180 -1.30 -3.04 21.00
N ASP A 181 -2.46 -2.44 20.82
CA ASP A 181 -3.17 -2.48 19.56
C ASP A 181 -2.53 -1.57 18.49
N VAL A 182 -2.78 -1.86 17.22
CA VAL A 182 -2.25 -1.10 16.07
C VAL A 182 -2.62 0.37 16.12
N ILE A 183 -3.82 0.70 16.61
CA ILE A 183 -4.27 2.10 16.75
C ILE A 183 -3.54 2.84 17.89
N GLY A 184 -2.89 2.12 18.80
CA GLY A 184 -2.15 2.68 19.93
C GLY A 184 -3.02 3.16 21.08
N TRP A 185 -2.37 3.58 22.17
CA TRP A 185 -3.06 4.13 23.36
C TRP A 185 -3.50 5.58 23.14
N MET A 186 -4.68 5.95 23.64
CA MET A 186 -5.19 7.33 23.56
C MET A 186 -4.22 8.35 24.14
N SER A 187 -3.55 8.02 25.25
CA SER A 187 -2.54 8.88 25.88
C SER A 187 -1.38 9.19 24.94
N ASP A 188 -0.94 8.21 24.16
CA ASP A 188 0.15 8.37 23.22
C ASP A 188 -0.32 9.19 22.01
N ILE A 189 -1.49 8.87 21.43
CA ILE A 189 -2.12 9.62 20.34
C ILE A 189 -2.18 11.12 20.67
N GLN A 190 -2.59 11.47 21.88
CA GLN A 190 -2.70 12.85 22.35
C GLN A 190 -1.36 13.54 22.58
N SER A 191 -0.28 12.78 22.78
CA SER A 191 1.03 13.31 23.18
C SER A 191 2.12 13.23 22.11
N TRP A 192 1.89 12.60 20.95
CA TRP A 192 2.89 12.50 19.89
C TRP A 192 3.45 13.87 19.49
N LYS A 193 4.75 13.93 19.38
CA LYS A 193 5.45 15.11 18.84
C LYS A 193 5.79 14.89 17.38
N ARG A 194 5.61 15.94 16.58
CA ARG A 194 5.90 15.89 15.14
C ARG A 194 7.32 15.40 14.84
N GLU A 195 8.30 15.82 15.65
CA GLU A 195 9.70 15.44 15.48
C GLU A 195 9.91 13.93 15.68
N GLU A 196 9.18 13.30 16.60
CA GLU A 196 9.23 11.86 16.85
C GLU A 196 8.58 11.09 15.71
N ILE A 197 7.43 11.56 15.21
CA ILE A 197 6.75 10.99 14.04
C ILE A 197 7.68 11.04 12.81
N LEU A 198 8.28 12.19 12.53
CA LEU A 198 9.23 12.35 11.44
C LEU A 198 10.47 11.47 11.58
N ALA A 199 11.01 11.30 12.79
CA ALA A 199 12.13 10.41 13.06
C ALA A 199 11.75 8.96 12.75
N TYR A 200 10.57 8.53 13.18
CA TYR A 200 10.03 7.20 12.92
C TYR A 200 9.79 6.97 11.43
N TYR A 201 9.17 7.92 10.73
CA TYR A 201 8.97 7.86 9.28
C TYR A 201 10.29 7.68 8.54
N ARG A 202 11.29 8.52 8.81
CA ARG A 202 12.61 8.45 8.17
C ARG A 202 13.35 7.14 8.45
N GLN A 203 13.11 6.54 9.59
CA GLN A 203 13.75 5.28 9.98
C GLN A 203 13.15 4.08 9.24
N PHE A 204 11.83 4.04 9.07
CA PHE A 204 11.14 2.83 8.65
C PHE A 204 10.51 2.91 7.25
N TYR A 205 10.08 4.09 6.80
CA TYR A 205 9.42 4.27 5.49
C TYR A 205 10.43 4.66 4.41
N ALA A 206 11.41 3.79 4.20
CA ALA A 206 12.51 3.99 3.27
C ALA A 206 12.57 2.83 2.26
N PRO A 207 13.11 3.07 1.04
CA PRO A 207 13.18 2.06 -0.02
C PRO A 207 13.81 0.73 0.42
N ASN A 208 14.89 0.75 1.21
CA ASN A 208 15.56 -0.45 1.69
C ASN A 208 14.74 -1.27 2.69
N ASN A 209 13.68 -0.70 3.26
CA ASN A 209 12.73 -1.37 4.14
C ASN A 209 11.39 -1.68 3.44
N ALA A 210 11.29 -1.39 2.14
CA ALA A 210 10.08 -1.59 1.36
C ALA A 210 10.20 -2.76 0.38
N VAL A 211 9.03 -3.28 0.00
CA VAL A 211 8.85 -4.25 -1.08
C VAL A 211 7.69 -3.79 -1.94
N VAL A 212 7.96 -3.56 -3.22
CA VAL A 212 6.92 -3.33 -4.23
C VAL A 212 6.54 -4.66 -4.87
N VAL A 213 5.25 -4.90 -5.01
CA VAL A 213 4.69 -6.04 -5.72
C VAL A 213 3.77 -5.52 -6.81
N ALA A 214 4.05 -5.83 -8.07
CA ALA A 214 3.17 -5.51 -9.19
C ALA A 214 2.74 -6.78 -9.91
N VAL A 215 1.44 -6.92 -10.12
CA VAL A 215 0.81 -8.04 -10.83
C VAL A 215 -0.16 -7.46 -11.85
N GLY A 216 -0.08 -7.90 -13.12
CA GLY A 216 -1.03 -7.47 -14.14
C GLY A 216 -0.44 -7.28 -15.52
N ASP A 217 -1.11 -6.45 -16.31
CA ASP A 217 -0.82 -6.25 -17.72
C ASP A 217 0.30 -5.23 -17.93
N PHE A 218 1.53 -5.72 -17.91
CA PHE A 218 2.75 -4.97 -18.24
C PHE A 218 3.85 -5.91 -18.75
N LYS A 219 4.92 -5.32 -19.28
CA LYS A 219 6.17 -6.03 -19.54
C LYS A 219 7.15 -5.77 -18.40
N ALA A 220 7.70 -6.83 -17.81
CA ALA A 220 8.52 -6.74 -16.61
C ALA A 220 9.73 -5.82 -16.79
N ASP A 221 10.42 -5.84 -17.93
CA ASP A 221 11.55 -4.96 -18.21
C ASP A 221 11.14 -3.47 -18.24
N ALA A 222 10.00 -3.16 -18.86
CA ALA A 222 9.47 -1.80 -18.91
C ALA A 222 9.03 -1.33 -17.51
N MET A 223 8.41 -2.21 -16.73
CA MET A 223 7.99 -1.93 -15.36
C MET A 223 9.21 -1.67 -14.46
N ILE A 224 10.28 -2.44 -14.57
CA ILE A 224 11.53 -2.19 -13.83
C ILE A 224 12.07 -0.80 -14.16
N GLN A 225 12.20 -0.45 -15.44
CA GLN A 225 12.70 0.87 -15.85
C GLN A 225 11.82 2.02 -15.32
N LEU A 226 10.50 1.80 -15.30
CA LEU A 226 9.56 2.77 -14.76
C LEU A 226 9.74 2.96 -13.24
N ILE A 227 9.83 1.87 -12.50
CA ILE A 227 10.07 1.90 -11.05
C ILE A 227 11.45 2.50 -10.75
N GLU A 228 12.50 2.13 -11.47
CA GLU A 228 13.84 2.72 -11.30
C GLU A 228 13.84 4.24 -11.53
N ARG A 229 13.08 4.74 -12.51
CA ARG A 229 12.98 6.18 -12.81
C ARG A 229 12.39 6.95 -11.64
N HIS A 230 11.37 6.43 -10.98
CA HIS A 230 10.64 7.15 -9.94
C HIS A 230 11.14 6.89 -8.52
N TYR A 231 11.61 5.68 -8.24
CA TYR A 231 12.10 5.29 -6.91
C TYR A 231 13.63 5.23 -6.79
N GLY A 232 14.36 5.34 -7.89
CA GLY A 232 15.81 5.12 -7.92
C GLY A 232 16.67 6.28 -7.40
N ALA A 233 16.06 7.40 -7.01
CA ALA A 233 16.75 8.57 -6.50
C ALA A 233 17.21 8.41 -5.05
#